data_d5c54f7561704bb9113ee7683d7e2363
#
_entry.id   d5c54f7561704bb9113ee7683d7e2363
#
_cell.length_a   1.000
_cell.length_b   1.000
_cell.length_c   1.000
_cell.angle_alpha   90.00
_cell.angle_beta   90.00
_cell.angle_gamma   90.00
#
_symmetry.space_group_name_H-M   'P 1'
#
loop_
_entity.id
_entity.type
_entity.pdbx_description
1 polymer ?
#
loop_
_entity_poly.entity_id
_entity_poly.type
_entity_poly.pdbx_seq_one_letter_code
_entity_poly.pdbx_strand_id
1 'polypeptide(L)'
;MNILIIQGGSNHDLPSGEDTVILSDWENLTKEHNVNIEYIENPKGALKKIFGLVWSFDNYARLNFFLDKYSPDVVHFHTVTPYLSLSVLYAAKKSGARVVQTLHNGRWICIEGGFFRDGMYCDRCIGGCGVYGVIKSCKYNKTVSFCFFMVNFVARKSMMLFNFVDKFIAVSEFVRDAHVRSGFPASKVVVINNSVGVNLKKDKD
;
A
#
# COMPACT_ATOMS: atom_id res chain seq x y z
N MET A 1 -19.82 7.44 -9.18
CA MET A 1 -19.02 6.21 -9.34
C MET A 1 -19.07 5.42 -8.04
N ASN A 2 -18.95 4.10 -8.11
CA ASN A 2 -18.78 3.24 -6.95
C ASN A 2 -17.28 3.09 -6.65
N ILE A 3 -16.84 3.48 -5.48
CA ILE A 3 -15.43 3.42 -5.06
C ILE A 3 -15.33 2.47 -3.87
N LEU A 4 -14.41 1.52 -3.95
CA LEU A 4 -14.08 0.62 -2.86
C LEU A 4 -12.66 0.93 -2.35
N ILE A 5 -12.57 1.43 -1.14
CA ILE A 5 -11.29 1.66 -0.45
C ILE A 5 -10.93 0.39 0.30
N ILE A 6 -9.71 -0.11 0.09
CA ILE A 6 -9.17 -1.30 0.75
C ILE A 6 -7.96 -0.91 1.58
N GLN A 7 -8.02 -1.23 2.88
CA GLN A 7 -6.89 -1.12 3.79
C GLN A 7 -6.42 -2.51 4.22
N GLY A 8 -5.12 -2.74 4.14
CA GLY A 8 -4.48 -3.96 4.64
C GLY A 8 -4.06 -3.83 6.10
N GLY A 9 -4.48 -4.77 6.91
CA GLY A 9 -4.19 -4.83 8.34
C GLY A 9 -5.01 -3.80 9.12
N SER A 10 -5.66 -4.25 10.18
CA SER A 10 -6.30 -3.34 11.11
C SER A 10 -5.84 -3.66 12.53
N ASN A 11 -5.42 -2.65 13.23
CA ASN A 11 -5.46 -2.65 14.67
C ASN A 11 -6.49 -1.58 15.04
N HIS A 12 -7.76 -1.98 15.14
CA HIS A 12 -8.86 -1.06 15.45
C HIS A 12 -8.70 -0.36 16.81
N ASP A 13 -7.78 -0.85 17.65
CA ASP A 13 -7.56 -0.32 18.99
C ASP A 13 -6.70 0.96 19.00
N LEU A 14 -5.90 1.20 17.94
CA LEU A 14 -5.05 2.39 17.83
C LEU A 14 -5.01 2.87 16.37
N PRO A 15 -5.78 3.92 16.01
CA PRO A 15 -5.77 4.47 14.67
C PRO A 15 -4.37 4.97 14.29
N SER A 16 -3.89 4.53 13.14
CA SER A 16 -2.61 4.99 12.57
C SER A 16 -2.79 6.29 11.80
N GLY A 17 -1.67 6.96 11.47
CA GLY A 17 -1.74 8.11 10.57
C GLY A 17 -2.32 7.76 9.19
N GLU A 18 -2.17 6.51 8.72
CA GLU A 18 -2.78 6.03 7.48
C GLU A 18 -4.31 5.98 7.61
N ASP A 19 -4.85 5.55 8.76
CA ASP A 19 -6.30 5.49 9.00
C ASP A 19 -6.93 6.89 8.98
N THR A 20 -6.23 7.89 9.52
CA THR A 20 -6.69 9.29 9.47
C THR A 20 -6.81 9.79 8.01
N VAL A 21 -5.86 9.43 7.15
CA VAL A 21 -5.91 9.78 5.72
C VAL A 21 -7.07 9.06 5.03
N ILE A 22 -7.27 7.77 5.30
CA ILE A 22 -8.36 6.98 4.73
C ILE A 22 -9.73 7.58 5.08
N LEU A 23 -9.92 7.95 6.34
CA LEU A 23 -11.16 8.59 6.80
C LEU A 23 -11.37 9.95 6.13
N SER A 24 -10.32 10.76 6.00
CA SER A 24 -10.39 12.04 5.29
C SER A 24 -10.71 11.86 3.80
N ASP A 25 -10.10 10.87 3.14
CA ASP A 25 -10.39 10.55 1.75
C ASP A 25 -11.84 10.07 1.60
N TRP A 26 -12.31 9.21 2.51
CA TRP A 26 -13.69 8.75 2.53
C TRP A 26 -14.68 9.90 2.71
N GLU A 27 -14.47 10.77 3.69
CA GLU A 27 -15.32 11.95 3.93
C GLU A 27 -15.41 12.88 2.72
N ASN A 28 -14.31 13.06 2.00
CA ASN A 28 -14.28 13.91 0.83
C ASN A 28 -14.93 13.25 -0.39
N LEU A 29 -14.64 11.99 -0.63
CA LEU A 29 -15.16 11.26 -1.79
C LEU A 29 -16.66 10.94 -1.67
N THR A 30 -17.19 10.73 -0.47
CA THR A 30 -18.63 10.48 -0.25
C THR A 30 -19.51 11.67 -0.57
N LYS A 31 -18.96 12.87 -0.72
CA LYS A 31 -19.73 14.07 -1.15
C LYS A 31 -20.27 13.93 -2.57
N GLU A 32 -19.59 13.18 -3.43
CA GLU A 32 -19.91 13.07 -4.85
C GLU A 32 -20.03 11.62 -5.36
N HIS A 33 -19.58 10.64 -4.57
CA HIS A 33 -19.46 9.25 -4.97
C HIS A 33 -20.06 8.30 -3.93
N ASN A 34 -20.41 7.09 -4.35
CA ASN A 34 -20.75 6.00 -3.45
C ASN A 34 -19.45 5.30 -3.01
N VAL A 35 -19.05 5.46 -1.74
CA VAL A 35 -17.76 4.99 -1.25
C VAL A 35 -17.94 4.01 -0.11
N ASN A 36 -17.31 2.85 -0.22
CA ASN A 36 -17.26 1.84 0.82
C ASN A 36 -15.81 1.62 1.25
N ILE A 37 -15.59 1.36 2.54
CA ILE A 37 -14.27 1.00 3.10
C ILE A 37 -14.35 -0.42 3.61
N GLU A 38 -13.37 -1.24 3.24
CA GLU A 38 -13.23 -2.59 3.77
C GLU A 38 -11.78 -2.86 4.21
N TYR A 39 -11.66 -3.62 5.28
CA TYR A 39 -10.38 -4.01 5.86
C TYR A 39 -10.11 -5.48 5.59
N ILE A 40 -8.90 -5.79 5.13
CA ILE A 40 -8.46 -7.16 4.93
C ILE A 40 -7.33 -7.46 5.89
N GLU A 41 -7.60 -8.34 6.84
CA GLU A 41 -6.62 -8.77 7.83
C GLU A 41 -5.63 -9.78 7.26
N ASN A 42 -4.44 -9.82 7.87
CA ASN A 42 -3.45 -10.84 7.56
C ASN A 42 -3.96 -12.24 7.91
N PRO A 43 -3.65 -13.25 7.09
CA PRO A 43 -3.94 -14.64 7.44
C PRO A 43 -3.24 -15.01 8.76
N LYS A 44 -3.95 -15.72 9.63
CA LYS A 44 -3.39 -16.23 10.90
C LYS A 44 -2.40 -17.36 10.61
N GLY A 45 -1.25 -17.37 11.32
CA GLY A 45 -0.22 -18.40 11.22
C GLY A 45 1.05 -17.97 10.49
N ALA A 46 2.23 -18.32 11.06
CA ALA A 46 3.54 -17.83 10.58
C ALA A 46 3.85 -18.27 9.14
N LEU A 47 3.60 -19.53 8.79
CA LEU A 47 3.84 -20.05 7.44
C LEU A 47 2.92 -19.40 6.40
N LYS A 48 1.63 -19.26 6.70
CA LYS A 48 0.67 -18.57 5.83
C LYS A 48 1.06 -17.11 5.62
N LYS A 49 1.61 -16.43 6.64
CA LYS A 49 2.12 -15.07 6.53
C LYS A 49 3.28 -14.97 5.55
N ILE A 50 4.25 -15.89 5.60
CA ILE A 50 5.44 -15.86 4.74
C ILE A 50 5.06 -16.15 3.28
N PHE A 51 4.35 -17.24 3.01
CA PHE A 51 3.92 -17.58 1.65
C PHE A 51 2.87 -16.61 1.11
N GLY A 52 2.01 -16.10 1.99
CA GLY A 52 0.98 -15.12 1.68
C GLY A 52 1.50 -13.73 1.32
N LEU A 53 2.78 -13.42 1.58
CA LEU A 53 3.36 -12.11 1.22
C LEU A 53 3.36 -11.86 -0.29
N VAL A 54 3.64 -12.88 -1.11
CA VAL A 54 3.62 -12.75 -2.57
C VAL A 54 2.22 -13.02 -3.11
N TRP A 55 1.60 -14.14 -2.68
CA TRP A 55 0.29 -14.57 -3.15
C TRP A 55 -0.53 -15.20 -2.03
N SER A 56 -1.72 -14.66 -1.75
CA SER A 56 -2.65 -15.17 -0.74
C SER A 56 -4.01 -15.49 -1.38
N PHE A 57 -4.38 -16.77 -1.35
CA PHE A 57 -5.71 -17.19 -1.81
C PHE A 57 -6.82 -16.67 -0.88
N ASP A 58 -6.56 -16.57 0.42
CA ASP A 58 -7.52 -16.04 1.39
C ASP A 58 -7.83 -14.56 1.09
N ASN A 59 -6.79 -13.74 0.86
CA ASN A 59 -6.96 -12.33 0.51
C ASN A 59 -7.63 -12.17 -0.87
N TYR A 60 -7.26 -13.04 -1.83
CA TYR A 60 -7.89 -13.09 -3.15
C TYR A 60 -9.39 -13.37 -3.05
N ALA A 61 -9.79 -14.40 -2.32
CA ALA A 61 -11.18 -14.78 -2.15
C ALA A 61 -11.97 -13.68 -1.41
N ARG A 62 -11.38 -13.09 -0.35
CA ARG A 62 -12.02 -12.03 0.41
C ARG A 62 -12.24 -10.77 -0.43
N LEU A 63 -11.26 -10.39 -1.24
CA LEU A 63 -11.45 -9.24 -2.14
C LEU A 63 -12.52 -9.54 -3.20
N ASN A 64 -12.54 -10.74 -3.81
CA ASN A 64 -13.59 -11.08 -4.77
C ASN A 64 -14.99 -10.98 -4.16
N PHE A 65 -15.17 -11.43 -2.91
CA PHE A 65 -16.44 -11.23 -2.19
C PHE A 65 -16.84 -9.74 -2.11
N PHE A 66 -15.89 -8.83 -1.85
CA PHE A 66 -16.19 -7.40 -1.82
C PHE A 66 -16.45 -6.82 -3.22
N LEU A 67 -15.71 -7.30 -4.22
CA LEU A 67 -15.93 -6.89 -5.62
C LEU A 67 -17.33 -7.28 -6.10
N ASP A 68 -17.79 -8.50 -5.79
CA ASP A 68 -19.13 -8.96 -6.13
C ASP A 68 -20.20 -8.16 -5.38
N LYS A 69 -19.97 -7.87 -4.09
CA LYS A 69 -20.91 -7.13 -3.22
C LYS A 69 -21.10 -5.69 -3.66
N TYR A 70 -20.01 -4.99 -4.04
CA TYR A 70 -20.04 -3.55 -4.27
C TYR A 70 -19.99 -3.16 -5.74
N SER A 71 -19.59 -4.05 -6.63
CA SER A 71 -19.40 -3.80 -8.07
C SER A 71 -18.71 -2.45 -8.33
N PRO A 72 -17.48 -2.23 -7.80
CA PRO A 72 -16.83 -0.93 -7.83
C PRO A 72 -16.31 -0.58 -9.23
N ASP A 73 -16.42 0.70 -9.60
CA ASP A 73 -15.75 1.28 -10.76
C ASP A 73 -14.26 1.49 -10.50
N VAL A 74 -13.92 1.77 -9.22
CA VAL A 74 -12.56 2.03 -8.74
C VAL A 74 -12.29 1.26 -7.46
N VAL A 75 -11.16 0.57 -7.40
CA VAL A 75 -10.62 -0.02 -6.17
C VAL A 75 -9.37 0.76 -5.76
N HIS A 76 -9.42 1.40 -4.60
CA HIS A 76 -8.35 2.23 -4.06
C HIS A 76 -7.68 1.52 -2.89
N PHE A 77 -6.42 1.11 -3.08
CA PHE A 77 -5.61 0.49 -2.04
C PHE A 77 -4.76 1.53 -1.32
N HIS A 78 -4.81 1.57 0.02
CA HIS A 78 -3.89 2.39 0.81
C HIS A 78 -2.63 1.60 1.18
N THR A 79 -2.76 0.49 1.89
CA THR A 79 -1.60 -0.33 2.28
C THR A 79 -1.75 -1.75 1.74
N VAL A 80 -0.90 -2.12 0.78
CA VAL A 80 -0.84 -3.48 0.25
C VAL A 80 0.20 -4.28 1.03
N THR A 81 1.46 -3.89 1.00
CA THR A 81 2.51 -4.60 1.73
C THR A 81 2.71 -4.03 3.14
N PRO A 82 2.93 -4.86 4.16
CA PRO A 82 3.07 -6.33 4.16
C PRO A 82 1.78 -7.08 4.43
N TYR A 83 0.66 -6.43 4.50
CA TYR A 83 -0.60 -6.99 5.00
C TYR A 83 -1.39 -7.75 3.93
N LEU A 84 -1.33 -7.28 2.72
CA LEU A 84 -1.94 -7.88 1.54
C LEU A 84 -0.86 -8.42 0.61
N SER A 85 -1.25 -9.17 -0.40
CA SER A 85 -0.36 -9.69 -1.43
C SER A 85 -0.73 -9.14 -2.81
N LEU A 86 0.08 -9.45 -3.81
CA LEU A 86 -0.23 -9.10 -5.20
C LEU A 86 -1.54 -9.69 -5.71
N SER A 87 -2.05 -10.74 -5.04
CA SER A 87 -3.31 -11.39 -5.41
C SER A 87 -4.52 -10.46 -5.35
N VAL A 88 -4.54 -9.48 -4.43
CA VAL A 88 -5.64 -8.52 -4.35
C VAL A 88 -5.58 -7.52 -5.50
N LEU A 89 -4.39 -7.07 -5.89
CA LEU A 89 -4.24 -6.19 -7.05
C LEU A 89 -4.67 -6.90 -8.34
N TYR A 90 -4.32 -8.18 -8.47
CA TYR A 90 -4.75 -9.02 -9.57
C TYR A 90 -6.28 -9.21 -9.61
N ALA A 91 -6.91 -9.51 -8.46
CA ALA A 91 -8.36 -9.66 -8.37
C ALA A 91 -9.09 -8.38 -8.78
N ALA A 92 -8.66 -7.22 -8.25
CA ALA A 92 -9.23 -5.92 -8.60
C ALA A 92 -9.05 -5.62 -10.10
N LYS A 93 -7.87 -5.89 -10.68
CA LYS A 93 -7.65 -5.68 -12.10
C LYS A 93 -8.49 -6.61 -12.98
N LYS A 94 -8.65 -7.87 -12.56
CA LYS A 94 -9.47 -8.87 -13.28
C LYS A 94 -10.96 -8.54 -13.25
N SER A 95 -11.46 -7.86 -12.22
CA SER A 95 -12.88 -7.44 -12.15
C SER A 95 -13.25 -6.35 -13.17
N GLY A 96 -12.26 -5.72 -13.81
CA GLY A 96 -12.46 -4.60 -14.73
C GLY A 96 -12.45 -3.24 -14.06
N ALA A 97 -12.38 -3.16 -12.72
CA ALA A 97 -12.27 -1.91 -11.99
C ALA A 97 -10.93 -1.19 -12.29
N ARG A 98 -10.93 0.12 -12.17
CA ARG A 98 -9.70 0.91 -12.15
C ARG A 98 -9.00 0.71 -10.81
N VAL A 99 -7.71 0.41 -10.84
CA VAL A 99 -6.93 0.12 -9.63
C VAL A 99 -6.01 1.30 -9.32
N VAL A 100 -6.21 1.89 -8.14
CA VAL A 100 -5.40 2.99 -7.63
C VAL A 100 -4.71 2.54 -6.35
N GLN A 101 -3.47 2.96 -6.13
CA GLN A 101 -2.74 2.69 -4.90
C GLN A 101 -2.07 3.95 -4.36
N THR A 102 -2.33 4.27 -3.08
CA THR A 102 -1.60 5.34 -2.39
C THR A 102 -0.28 4.81 -1.83
N LEU A 103 0.78 5.56 -2.09
CA LEU A 103 2.14 5.32 -1.62
C LEU A 103 2.39 6.23 -0.40
N HIS A 104 2.05 5.75 0.80
CA HIS A 104 2.25 6.48 2.05
C HIS A 104 3.72 6.55 2.47
N ASN A 105 4.52 5.59 2.01
CA ASN A 105 5.91 5.38 2.43
C ASN A 105 6.68 4.59 1.37
N GLY A 106 7.94 4.24 1.68
CA GLY A 106 8.83 3.54 0.76
C GLY A 106 8.74 2.01 0.76
N ARG A 107 7.69 1.37 1.27
CA ARG A 107 7.64 -0.10 1.46
C ARG A 107 7.89 -0.92 0.20
N TRP A 108 7.59 -0.42 -0.97
CA TRP A 108 7.89 -1.10 -2.24
C TRP A 108 9.37 -1.08 -2.64
N ILE A 109 10.17 -0.18 -2.07
CA ILE A 109 11.58 0.05 -2.45
C ILE A 109 12.54 -0.08 -1.26
N CYS A 110 12.11 0.26 -0.06
CA CYS A 110 12.85 0.17 1.18
C CYS A 110 12.25 -0.93 2.07
N ILE A 111 13.06 -1.89 2.53
CA ILE A 111 12.59 -3.03 3.35
C ILE A 111 12.05 -2.56 4.70
N GLU A 112 12.68 -1.54 5.29
CA GLU A 112 12.20 -0.91 6.53
C GLU A 112 10.91 -0.12 6.26
N GLY A 113 10.83 0.59 5.14
CA GLY A 113 9.67 1.34 4.65
C GLY A 113 9.76 2.84 4.86
N GLY A 114 10.43 3.31 5.90
CA GLY A 114 10.49 4.71 6.30
C GLY A 114 11.71 5.48 5.81
N PHE A 115 12.62 4.85 5.06
CA PHE A 115 13.91 5.45 4.68
C PHE A 115 14.73 5.92 5.88
N PHE A 116 14.66 5.15 6.96
CA PHE A 116 15.31 5.49 8.21
C PHE A 116 16.08 4.29 8.75
N ARG A 117 17.31 4.52 9.25
CA ARG A 117 18.15 3.49 9.81
C ARG A 117 19.17 4.08 10.78
N ASP A 118 19.38 3.40 11.91
CA ASP A 118 20.41 3.76 12.92
C ASP A 118 20.29 5.24 13.35
N GLY A 119 19.06 5.75 13.47
CA GLY A 119 18.81 7.14 13.88
C GLY A 119 18.96 8.19 12.75
N MET A 120 19.17 7.77 11.50
CA MET A 120 19.43 8.68 10.38
C MET A 120 18.62 8.33 9.13
N TYR A 121 18.45 9.31 8.26
CA TYR A 121 17.93 9.12 6.91
C TYR A 121 18.80 8.15 6.11
N CYS A 122 18.18 7.23 5.38
CA CYS A 122 18.85 6.22 4.58
C CYS A 122 18.17 6.04 3.20
N ASP A 123 18.87 6.37 2.14
CA ASP A 123 18.43 6.26 0.75
C ASP A 123 19.06 5.09 -0.03
N ARG A 124 19.83 4.22 0.63
CA ARG A 124 20.61 3.13 0.02
C ARG A 124 19.83 2.15 -0.84
N CYS A 125 18.52 2.08 -0.67
CA CYS A 125 17.62 1.24 -1.48
C CYS A 125 16.98 2.00 -2.65
N ILE A 126 17.02 3.33 -2.66
CA ILE A 126 16.44 4.15 -3.72
C ILE A 126 17.28 3.99 -5.00
N GLY A 127 16.61 3.71 -6.13
CA GLY A 127 17.27 3.44 -7.40
C GLY A 127 17.92 2.06 -7.52
N GLY A 128 17.93 1.27 -6.44
CA GLY A 128 18.51 -0.06 -6.40
C GLY A 128 17.48 -1.18 -6.33
N CYS A 129 17.97 -2.42 -6.21
CA CYS A 129 17.11 -3.60 -6.05
C CYS A 129 16.61 -3.79 -4.61
N GLY A 130 17.17 -3.10 -3.62
CA GLY A 130 16.82 -3.25 -2.21
C GLY A 130 17.65 -4.29 -1.43
N VAL A 131 18.63 -4.94 -2.06
CA VAL A 131 19.48 -5.97 -1.42
C VAL A 131 20.23 -5.45 -0.20
N TYR A 132 20.57 -4.17 -0.18
CA TYR A 132 21.21 -3.52 0.97
C TYR A 132 20.41 -3.74 2.27
N GLY A 133 19.08 -3.65 2.21
CA GLY A 133 18.23 -3.90 3.37
C GLY A 133 18.27 -5.34 3.88
N VAL A 134 18.60 -6.33 3.03
CA VAL A 134 18.82 -7.73 3.43
C VAL A 134 20.18 -7.85 4.13
N ILE A 135 21.24 -7.30 3.52
CA ILE A 135 22.61 -7.33 4.07
C ILE A 135 22.60 -6.74 5.48
N LYS A 136 21.86 -5.67 5.67
CA LYS A 136 21.80 -4.92 6.93
C LYS A 136 20.67 -5.36 7.86
N SER A 137 19.88 -6.38 7.50
CA SER A 137 18.76 -6.88 8.31
C SER A 137 17.79 -5.77 8.73
N CYS A 138 17.39 -4.90 7.79
CA CYS A 138 16.61 -3.70 8.07
C CYS A 138 15.20 -3.99 8.63
N LYS A 139 14.70 -5.24 8.55
CA LYS A 139 13.40 -5.64 9.10
C LYS A 139 13.58 -6.85 10.02
N TYR A 140 13.49 -6.64 11.33
CA TYR A 140 13.62 -7.65 12.38
C TYR A 140 14.93 -8.48 12.32
N ASN A 141 15.11 -9.30 11.29
CA ASN A 141 16.28 -10.14 11.08
C ASN A 141 16.53 -10.36 9.57
N LYS A 142 17.63 -11.05 9.24
CA LYS A 142 18.04 -11.28 7.84
C LYS A 142 17.03 -12.07 7.03
N THR A 143 16.41 -13.09 7.62
CA THR A 143 15.42 -13.95 6.94
C THR A 143 14.16 -13.16 6.60
N VAL A 144 13.63 -12.40 7.55
CA VAL A 144 12.44 -11.55 7.31
C VAL A 144 12.76 -10.47 6.30
N SER A 145 13.92 -9.81 6.41
CA SER A 145 14.38 -8.83 5.42
C SER A 145 14.48 -9.42 4.01
N PHE A 146 14.95 -10.66 3.89
CA PHE A 146 15.00 -11.37 2.61
C PHE A 146 13.60 -11.66 2.05
N CYS A 147 12.63 -12.06 2.88
CA CYS A 147 11.25 -12.27 2.43
C CYS A 147 10.65 -10.96 1.87
N PHE A 148 10.81 -9.84 2.57
CA PHE A 148 10.33 -8.54 2.08
C PHE A 148 11.04 -8.11 0.79
N PHE A 149 12.35 -8.33 0.72
CA PHE A 149 13.11 -8.09 -0.50
C PHE A 149 12.55 -8.88 -1.67
N MET A 150 12.31 -10.18 -1.49
CA MET A 150 11.79 -11.06 -2.55
C MET A 150 10.41 -10.59 -3.06
N VAL A 151 9.50 -10.22 -2.14
CA VAL A 151 8.18 -9.67 -2.52
C VAL A 151 8.35 -8.44 -3.39
N ASN A 152 9.12 -7.45 -2.93
CA ASN A 152 9.33 -6.20 -3.63
C ASN A 152 10.05 -6.41 -4.97
N PHE A 153 11.05 -7.29 -4.99
CA PHE A 153 11.81 -7.62 -6.20
C PHE A 153 10.92 -8.29 -7.24
N VAL A 154 10.18 -9.34 -6.85
CA VAL A 154 9.25 -10.05 -7.74
C VAL A 154 8.17 -9.09 -8.26
N ALA A 155 7.51 -8.33 -7.39
CA ALA A 155 6.44 -7.41 -7.76
C ALA A 155 6.88 -6.40 -8.83
N ARG A 156 8.08 -5.84 -8.69
CA ARG A 156 8.61 -4.83 -9.61
C ARG A 156 9.23 -5.45 -10.87
N LYS A 157 10.02 -6.52 -10.73
CA LYS A 157 10.74 -7.14 -11.87
C LYS A 157 9.83 -7.93 -12.79
N SER A 158 8.81 -8.61 -12.25
CA SER A 158 7.79 -9.27 -13.08
C SER A 158 6.80 -8.30 -13.71
N MET A 159 6.92 -7.01 -13.45
CA MET A 159 5.97 -5.96 -13.88
C MET A 159 4.53 -6.15 -13.34
N MET A 160 4.30 -7.16 -12.49
CA MET A 160 2.96 -7.44 -11.95
C MET A 160 2.35 -6.23 -11.26
N LEU A 161 3.13 -5.56 -10.38
CA LEU A 161 2.69 -4.36 -9.70
C LEU A 161 2.25 -3.27 -10.69
N PHE A 162 3.04 -3.03 -11.72
CA PHE A 162 2.78 -1.97 -12.70
C PHE A 162 1.66 -2.32 -13.69
N ASN A 163 1.43 -3.62 -13.94
CA ASN A 163 0.35 -4.07 -14.81
C ASN A 163 -1.01 -4.09 -14.08
N PHE A 164 -1.00 -4.36 -12.77
CA PHE A 164 -2.24 -4.44 -11.99
C PHE A 164 -2.70 -3.06 -11.49
N VAL A 165 -1.78 -2.12 -11.26
CA VAL A 165 -2.12 -0.76 -10.80
C VAL A 165 -2.17 0.21 -11.96
N ASP A 166 -3.28 0.92 -12.11
CA ASP A 166 -3.46 1.93 -13.16
C ASP A 166 -2.81 3.25 -12.79
N LYS A 167 -2.93 3.69 -11.52
CA LYS A 167 -2.31 4.90 -11.00
C LYS A 167 -1.81 4.72 -9.56
N PHE A 168 -0.68 5.34 -9.28
CA PHE A 168 -0.13 5.47 -7.93
C PHE A 168 -0.29 6.92 -7.47
N ILE A 169 -0.77 7.12 -6.25
CA ILE A 169 -0.84 8.42 -5.59
C ILE A 169 0.32 8.49 -4.60
N ALA A 170 1.28 9.36 -4.84
CA ALA A 170 2.36 9.64 -3.90
C ALA A 170 1.95 10.79 -2.98
N VAL A 171 2.11 10.61 -1.66
CA VAL A 171 1.69 11.61 -0.66
C VAL A 171 2.62 12.83 -0.58
N SER A 172 3.72 12.84 -1.33
CA SER A 172 4.65 13.97 -1.47
C SER A 172 5.54 13.80 -2.69
N GLU A 173 6.18 14.89 -3.13
CA GLU A 173 7.19 14.86 -4.20
C GLU A 173 8.36 13.94 -3.84
N PHE A 174 8.80 13.94 -2.58
CA PHE A 174 9.84 13.02 -2.11
C PHE A 174 9.46 11.55 -2.35
N VAL A 175 8.26 11.15 -1.95
CA VAL A 175 7.77 9.77 -2.15
C VAL A 175 7.68 9.43 -3.64
N ARG A 176 7.15 10.36 -4.45
CA ARG A 176 7.12 10.22 -5.92
C ARG A 176 8.51 9.98 -6.49
N ASP A 177 9.45 10.86 -6.21
CA ASP A 177 10.80 10.84 -6.78
C ASP A 177 11.58 9.59 -6.35
N ALA A 178 11.44 9.17 -5.09
CA ALA A 178 12.03 7.93 -4.60
C ALA A 178 11.51 6.71 -5.37
N HIS A 179 10.20 6.64 -5.63
CA HIS A 179 9.59 5.54 -6.39
C HIS A 179 9.98 5.58 -7.88
N VAL A 180 9.90 6.74 -8.52
CA VAL A 180 10.29 6.89 -9.94
C VAL A 180 11.75 6.53 -10.15
N ARG A 181 12.66 7.02 -9.31
CA ARG A 181 14.08 6.63 -9.32
C ARG A 181 14.29 5.13 -9.12
N SER A 182 13.35 4.47 -8.46
CA SER A 182 13.38 3.01 -8.21
C SER A 182 12.63 2.18 -9.28
N GLY A 183 12.27 2.80 -10.40
CA GLY A 183 11.72 2.13 -11.58
C GLY A 183 10.19 2.12 -11.68
N PHE A 184 9.48 2.91 -10.87
CA PHE A 184 8.04 3.13 -11.08
C PHE A 184 7.83 4.00 -12.33
N PRO A 185 6.89 3.65 -13.22
CA PRO A 185 6.60 4.45 -14.41
C PRO A 185 6.12 5.86 -14.01
N ALA A 186 6.87 6.90 -14.38
CA ALA A 186 6.56 8.28 -14.01
C ALA A 186 5.15 8.71 -14.48
N SER A 187 4.69 8.19 -15.62
CA SER A 187 3.34 8.45 -16.16
C SER A 187 2.20 7.89 -15.32
N LYS A 188 2.51 6.94 -14.42
CA LYS A 188 1.54 6.34 -13.52
C LYS A 188 1.56 6.94 -12.11
N VAL A 189 2.57 7.72 -11.73
CA VAL A 189 2.70 8.30 -10.40
C VAL A 189 2.28 9.77 -10.41
N VAL A 190 1.28 10.10 -9.60
CA VAL A 190 0.80 11.47 -9.38
C VAL A 190 1.03 11.86 -7.93
N VAL A 191 1.24 13.15 -7.67
CA VAL A 191 1.36 13.64 -6.29
C VAL A 191 0.03 14.21 -5.85
N ILE A 192 -0.50 13.68 -4.76
CA ILE A 192 -1.65 14.22 -4.04
C ILE A 192 -1.27 14.20 -2.57
N ASN A 193 -1.08 15.36 -1.99
CA ASN A 193 -0.74 15.48 -0.57
C ASN A 193 -1.92 15.02 0.30
N ASN A 194 -1.62 14.39 1.44
CA ASN A 194 -2.65 14.00 2.37
C ASN A 194 -3.48 15.21 2.81
N SER A 195 -4.79 15.13 2.63
CA SER A 195 -5.72 16.08 3.23
C SER A 195 -5.96 15.66 4.67
N VAL A 196 -5.37 16.37 5.62
CA VAL A 196 -5.74 16.23 7.03
C VAL A 196 -6.82 17.25 7.30
N GLY A 197 -8.03 16.80 7.59
CA GLY A 197 -9.08 17.67 8.13
C GLY A 197 -8.61 18.21 9.48
N VAL A 198 -8.06 19.42 9.48
CA VAL A 198 -7.72 20.09 10.72
C VAL A 198 -9.02 20.56 11.34
N ASN A 199 -9.65 19.72 12.13
CA ASN A 199 -10.60 20.15 13.13
C ASN A 199 -9.77 20.87 14.21
N LEU A 200 -9.42 22.12 13.93
CA LEU A 200 -8.99 23.03 14.97
C LEU A 200 -10.21 23.19 15.91
N LYS A 201 -10.31 22.31 16.92
CA LYS A 201 -11.08 22.69 18.12
C LYS A 201 -10.45 23.99 18.56
N LYS A 202 -11.17 25.11 18.36
CA LYS A 202 -10.88 26.34 19.09
C LYS A 202 -11.01 25.96 20.55
N ASP A 203 -9.89 25.80 21.24
CA ASP A 203 -9.89 25.88 22.69
C ASP A 203 -10.55 27.20 23.03
N LYS A 204 -11.75 27.12 23.61
CA LYS A 204 -12.40 28.29 24.21
C LYS A 204 -11.64 28.53 25.50
N ASP A 205 -10.83 29.60 25.49
CA ASP A 205 -10.39 30.28 26.71
C ASP A 205 -11.57 30.62 27.63
#